data_993d450ae8fd5015cfbb3f66e09f786c
#
_entry.id   993d450ae8fd5015cfbb3f66e09f786c
#
_cell.length_a   1.000
_cell.length_b   1.000
_cell.length_c   1.000
_cell.angle_alpha   90.00
_cell.angle_beta   90.00
_cell.angle_gamma   90.00
#
_symmetry.space_group_name_H-M   'P 1'
#
loop_
_entity.id
_entity.type
_entity.pdbx_description
1 polymer ?
#
loop_
_entity_poly.entity_id
_entity_poly.type
_entity_poly.pdbx_seq_one_letter_code
_entity_poly.pdbx_strand_id
1 'polypeptide(L)'
;MMNAKKDISQKKIGRICFLNPQGYVQSPPPLGKTDTGGQTIYVLQLAEALGKKGIKVDIITRQFDNQMEEEQLFPNVKVVRIPCGGNGFIPKEKMYEHMTEWIENFMQYIERTRKKYDLIHSHYWDAGYAGVLLKKMLDIPHIHTPHTLGKAKKFEMSVENTPVQKLKPSYRYHVRIAIEQKIINDADAIVVLCETTRIQILHYYLADFEKLFVIFPGIDTDYFSPKQTAADKKVKFSPNSILAMCRLVPAKGLDRLIDAVALLKNKINFHLYMGGDTTYVEGSTEENNARSLVNELVKKYHLEKYVTFLGQTNHDAMLPAYYRNADIFVLPARYEPFGLTTLEAMSCGTVPLVSSAAGSREVIIDGLNGFIIDSHDRKLLANQILELLKNKALLKKVSANAAFTIKEHYSWDKIIDKFITLYKGQI
;
A
#
# COMPACT_ATOMS: atom_id res chain seq x y z
N MET A 1 19.84 37.33 -10.89
CA MET A 1 20.68 36.81 -9.78
C MET A 1 20.61 35.29 -9.83
N MET A 2 21.68 34.66 -10.33
CA MET A 2 21.77 33.18 -10.34
C MET A 2 21.97 32.70 -8.90
N ASN A 3 20.92 32.11 -8.30
CA ASN A 3 21.08 31.39 -7.04
C ASN A 3 22.00 30.21 -7.30
N ALA A 4 23.15 30.21 -6.65
CA ALA A 4 24.06 29.08 -6.61
C ALA A 4 23.27 27.82 -6.19
N LYS A 5 23.12 26.87 -7.11
CA LYS A 5 22.68 25.51 -6.75
C LYS A 5 23.72 24.99 -5.78
N LYS A 6 23.40 24.99 -4.47
CA LYS A 6 24.23 24.31 -3.47
C LYS A 6 24.47 22.90 -3.97
N ASP A 7 25.71 22.45 -3.97
CA ASP A 7 26.06 21.09 -4.40
C ASP A 7 25.42 20.06 -3.48
N ILE A 8 24.26 19.55 -3.92
CA ILE A 8 23.44 18.57 -3.18
C ILE A 8 24.21 17.25 -2.99
N SER A 9 25.23 16.98 -3.81
CA SER A 9 25.99 15.72 -3.78
C SER A 9 26.79 15.53 -2.47
N GLN A 10 27.22 16.62 -1.83
CA GLN A 10 28.06 16.57 -0.63
C GLN A 10 27.29 16.48 0.68
N LYS A 11 25.96 16.71 0.69
CA LYS A 11 25.14 16.61 1.89
C LYS A 11 25.00 15.16 2.34
N LYS A 12 25.37 14.89 3.59
CA LYS A 12 25.31 13.56 4.20
C LYS A 12 24.07 13.46 5.10
N ILE A 13 23.25 12.47 4.84
CA ILE A 13 22.12 12.11 5.72
C ILE A 13 22.66 11.08 6.73
N GLY A 14 22.58 11.39 8.01
CA GLY A 14 23.02 10.51 9.08
C GLY A 14 21.89 9.65 9.63
N ARG A 15 20.72 10.29 9.97
CA ARG A 15 19.57 9.61 10.57
C ARG A 15 18.26 10.27 10.19
N ILE A 16 17.30 9.45 9.80
CA ILE A 16 15.94 9.83 9.42
C ILE A 16 14.96 9.36 10.48
N CYS A 17 13.99 10.22 10.81
CA CYS A 17 12.84 9.92 11.66
C CYS A 17 11.63 9.56 10.79
N PHE A 18 11.24 8.29 10.73
CA PHE A 18 9.98 7.87 10.09
C PHE A 18 8.87 7.88 11.12
N LEU A 19 7.78 8.60 10.85
CA LEU A 19 6.59 8.61 11.71
C LEU A 19 5.53 7.69 11.13
N ASN A 20 5.18 6.63 11.86
CA ASN A 20 4.12 5.68 11.49
C ASN A 20 3.44 5.14 12.76
N PRO A 21 2.61 5.94 13.46
CA PRO A 21 2.03 5.57 14.75
C PRO A 21 1.02 4.42 14.69
N GLN A 22 0.57 4.02 13.48
CA GLN A 22 -0.50 3.04 13.29
C GLN A 22 0.02 1.63 13.05
N GLY A 23 -0.82 0.65 13.42
CA GLY A 23 -0.63 -0.76 13.07
C GLY A 23 0.54 -1.41 13.79
N TYR A 24 0.87 -2.61 13.34
CA TYR A 24 1.94 -3.43 13.91
C TYR A 24 3.23 -3.25 13.10
N VAL A 25 4.14 -2.41 13.59
CA VAL A 25 5.46 -2.21 12.96
C VAL A 25 6.45 -3.20 13.54
N GLN A 26 6.65 -4.30 12.84
CA GLN A 26 7.59 -5.38 13.17
C GLN A 26 8.01 -6.13 11.90
N SER A 27 9.05 -6.95 11.97
CA SER A 27 9.52 -7.78 10.85
C SER A 27 9.57 -9.26 11.27
N PRO A 28 8.87 -10.17 10.55
CA PRO A 28 7.92 -9.89 9.48
C PRO A 28 6.64 -9.22 10.02
N PRO A 29 5.96 -8.38 9.21
CA PRO A 29 4.73 -7.74 9.64
C PRO A 29 3.61 -8.78 9.74
N PRO A 30 2.75 -8.72 10.80
CA PRO A 30 1.64 -9.66 10.97
C PRO A 30 0.48 -9.26 10.07
N LEU A 31 0.59 -9.56 8.77
CA LEU A 31 -0.47 -9.26 7.79
C LEU A 31 -1.81 -9.84 8.24
N GLY A 32 -2.89 -9.09 7.98
CA GLY A 32 -4.24 -9.45 8.41
C GLY A 32 -4.62 -8.94 9.80
N LYS A 33 -3.68 -8.49 10.64
CA LYS A 33 -4.04 -7.72 11.82
C LYS A 33 -4.54 -6.32 11.42
N THR A 34 -5.45 -5.80 12.22
CA THR A 34 -6.05 -4.47 11.99
C THR A 34 -4.95 -3.42 11.74
N ASP A 35 -5.16 -2.58 10.71
CA ASP A 35 -4.26 -1.50 10.31
C ASP A 35 -2.84 -1.95 9.90
N THR A 36 -2.64 -3.24 9.63
CA THR A 36 -1.40 -3.77 9.09
C THR A 36 -1.60 -4.22 7.64
N GLY A 37 -1.01 -3.49 6.70
CA GLY A 37 -1.21 -3.71 5.26
C GLY A 37 -0.16 -3.01 4.41
N GLY A 38 -0.50 -2.64 3.18
CA GLY A 38 0.42 -2.07 2.20
C GLY A 38 1.23 -0.88 2.70
N GLN A 39 0.66 0.00 3.54
CA GLN A 39 1.40 1.10 4.14
C GLN A 39 2.55 0.61 5.03
N THR A 40 2.28 -0.35 5.92
CA THR A 40 3.31 -0.90 6.82
C THR A 40 4.43 -1.59 6.04
N ILE A 41 4.06 -2.38 5.02
CA ILE A 41 5.03 -3.02 4.10
C ILE A 41 5.90 -1.97 3.42
N TYR A 42 5.29 -0.93 2.86
CA TYR A 42 6.02 0.17 2.20
C TYR A 42 7.01 0.86 3.16
N VAL A 43 6.58 1.20 4.37
CA VAL A 43 7.43 1.87 5.37
C VAL A 43 8.63 1.00 5.75
N LEU A 44 8.40 -0.30 5.99
CA LEU A 44 9.45 -1.26 6.33
C LEU A 44 10.45 -1.44 5.19
N GLN A 45 9.97 -1.64 3.97
CA GLN A 45 10.83 -1.84 2.80
C GLN A 45 11.62 -0.58 2.42
N LEU A 46 11.01 0.62 2.50
CA LEU A 46 11.71 1.89 2.28
C LEU A 46 12.80 2.09 3.35
N ALA A 47 12.50 1.83 4.62
CA ALA A 47 13.47 1.93 5.71
C ALA A 47 14.63 0.94 5.52
N GLU A 48 14.33 -0.31 5.17
CA GLU A 48 15.35 -1.33 4.89
C GLU A 48 16.26 -0.92 3.72
N ALA A 49 15.68 -0.42 2.62
CA ALA A 49 16.43 0.04 1.45
C ALA A 49 17.35 1.22 1.79
N LEU A 50 16.91 2.17 2.63
CA LEU A 50 17.77 3.24 3.15
C LEU A 50 18.87 2.70 4.05
N GLY A 51 18.54 1.74 4.93
CA GLY A 51 19.49 1.07 5.81
C GLY A 51 20.60 0.35 5.02
N LYS A 52 20.27 -0.30 3.91
CA LYS A 52 21.23 -0.92 2.97
C LYS A 52 22.17 0.11 2.33
N LYS A 53 21.74 1.36 2.16
CA LYS A 53 22.56 2.50 1.71
C LYS A 53 23.35 3.17 2.84
N GLY A 54 23.33 2.61 4.07
CA GLY A 54 24.08 3.12 5.23
C GLY A 54 23.42 4.28 5.96
N ILE A 55 22.17 4.63 5.64
CA ILE A 55 21.41 5.68 6.31
C ILE A 55 20.69 5.06 7.51
N LYS A 56 20.83 5.66 8.70
CA LYS A 56 20.11 5.21 9.88
C LYS A 56 18.64 5.65 9.79
N VAL A 57 17.71 4.74 10.08
CA VAL A 57 16.27 5.02 10.11
C VAL A 57 15.70 4.55 11.44
N ASP A 58 15.08 5.45 12.18
CA ASP A 58 14.26 5.09 13.33
C ASP A 58 12.78 5.22 12.92
N ILE A 59 12.05 4.09 12.93
CA ILE A 59 10.60 4.07 12.67
C ILE A 59 9.90 4.28 14.00
N ILE A 60 9.32 5.46 14.19
CA ILE A 60 8.62 5.85 15.40
C ILE A 60 7.17 5.41 15.29
N THR A 61 6.76 4.51 16.15
CA THR A 61 5.41 3.95 16.19
C THR A 61 4.82 4.02 17.59
N ARG A 62 3.55 3.66 17.73
CA ARG A 62 2.91 3.58 19.04
C ARG A 62 3.32 2.32 19.79
N GLN A 63 3.55 2.43 21.10
CA GLN A 63 3.74 1.30 22.01
C GLN A 63 2.39 0.75 22.49
N PHE A 64 2.22 -0.56 22.47
CA PHE A 64 1.09 -1.29 23.05
C PHE A 64 1.51 -2.75 23.33
N ASP A 65 0.67 -3.53 24.02
CA ASP A 65 0.90 -4.96 24.32
C ASP A 65 2.27 -5.26 24.98
N ASN A 66 2.75 -4.37 25.86
CA ASN A 66 4.04 -4.52 26.57
C ASN A 66 5.26 -4.74 25.66
N GLN A 67 5.23 -4.20 24.45
CA GLN A 67 6.37 -4.25 23.52
C GLN A 67 7.58 -3.49 24.06
N MET A 68 8.79 -3.93 23.65
CA MET A 68 10.03 -3.20 23.98
C MET A 68 10.02 -1.80 23.33
N GLU A 69 10.59 -0.81 24.03
CA GLU A 69 10.71 0.57 23.54
C GLU A 69 11.51 0.65 22.24
N GLU A 70 12.65 -0.04 22.15
CA GLU A 70 13.48 -0.11 20.94
C GLU A 70 13.71 -1.55 20.50
N GLU A 71 13.71 -1.76 19.19
CA GLU A 71 14.03 -3.05 18.58
C GLU A 71 14.75 -2.84 17.24
N GLN A 72 15.84 -3.60 16.99
CA GLN A 72 16.52 -3.59 15.71
C GLN A 72 15.75 -4.47 14.72
N LEU A 73 15.26 -3.88 13.62
CA LEU A 73 14.54 -4.64 12.58
C LEU A 73 15.47 -5.11 11.45
N PHE A 74 16.31 -4.19 10.94
CA PHE A 74 17.27 -4.43 9.87
C PHE A 74 18.58 -3.71 10.18
N PRO A 75 19.70 -3.99 9.49
CA PRO A 75 20.90 -3.16 9.59
C PRO A 75 20.58 -1.68 9.40
N ASN A 76 21.02 -0.82 10.32
CA ASN A 76 20.74 0.63 10.37
C ASN A 76 19.25 1.02 10.55
N VAL A 77 18.33 0.09 10.79
CA VAL A 77 16.88 0.36 10.95
C VAL A 77 16.39 -0.14 12.30
N LYS A 78 15.87 0.78 13.13
CA LYS A 78 15.24 0.47 14.40
C LYS A 78 13.76 0.84 14.38
N VAL A 79 12.94 0.11 15.11
CA VAL A 79 11.65 0.59 15.57
C VAL A 79 11.79 1.20 16.95
N VAL A 80 11.16 2.33 17.15
CA VAL A 80 11.07 3.03 18.45
C VAL A 80 9.59 3.17 18.78
N ARG A 81 9.18 2.64 19.92
CA ARG A 81 7.77 2.60 20.33
C ARG A 81 7.52 3.60 21.43
N ILE A 82 6.60 4.53 21.16
CA ILE A 82 6.25 5.64 22.04
C ILE A 82 4.85 5.39 22.62
N PRO A 83 4.67 5.38 23.94
CA PRO A 83 3.37 5.15 24.55
C PRO A 83 2.41 6.31 24.31
N CYS A 84 1.12 6.00 24.14
CA CYS A 84 -0.01 6.93 24.23
C CYS A 84 -1.33 6.16 24.30
N GLY A 85 -2.36 6.74 24.91
CA GLY A 85 -3.71 6.20 24.93
C GLY A 85 -3.85 4.81 25.61
N GLY A 86 -2.96 4.51 26.56
CA GLY A 86 -2.97 3.24 27.28
C GLY A 86 -2.32 2.07 26.51
N ASN A 87 -2.43 0.83 27.02
CA ASN A 87 -1.68 -0.33 26.55
C ASN A 87 -2.42 -1.18 25.47
N GLY A 88 -3.71 -0.96 25.25
CA GLY A 88 -4.49 -1.70 24.26
C GLY A 88 -4.32 -1.17 22.83
N PHE A 89 -4.65 -1.97 21.81
CA PHE A 89 -4.63 -1.54 20.41
C PHE A 89 -5.60 -0.37 20.16
N ILE A 90 -5.15 0.68 19.46
CA ILE A 90 -5.98 1.82 19.03
C ILE A 90 -6.15 1.75 17.51
N PRO A 91 -7.39 1.65 16.98
CA PRO A 91 -7.66 1.74 15.55
C PRO A 91 -7.22 3.10 14.97
N LYS A 92 -6.76 3.11 13.73
CA LYS A 92 -6.28 4.32 13.04
C LYS A 92 -7.28 5.48 13.02
N GLU A 93 -8.59 5.19 13.02
CA GLU A 93 -9.65 6.22 13.05
C GLU A 93 -9.68 7.00 14.38
N LYS A 94 -9.12 6.43 15.46
CA LYS A 94 -9.05 7.03 16.79
C LYS A 94 -7.64 7.52 17.13
N MET A 95 -6.61 7.15 16.37
CA MET A 95 -5.22 7.47 16.68
C MET A 95 -4.97 8.98 16.81
N TYR A 96 -5.63 9.79 16.00
CA TYR A 96 -5.52 11.24 16.05
C TYR A 96 -5.81 11.84 17.45
N GLU A 97 -6.74 11.25 18.21
CA GLU A 97 -7.11 11.73 19.55
C GLU A 97 -5.95 11.64 20.56
N HIS A 98 -4.97 10.79 20.30
CA HIS A 98 -3.83 10.53 21.16
C HIS A 98 -2.51 11.13 20.65
N MET A 99 -2.56 11.89 19.54
CA MET A 99 -1.33 12.40 18.91
C MET A 99 -0.61 13.44 19.75
N THR A 100 -1.31 14.24 20.57
CA THR A 100 -0.67 15.21 21.46
C THR A 100 0.19 14.49 22.51
N GLU A 101 -0.39 13.53 23.23
CA GLU A 101 0.33 12.69 24.21
C GLU A 101 1.51 11.95 23.54
N TRP A 102 1.29 11.42 22.34
CA TRP A 102 2.34 10.70 21.60
C TRP A 102 3.51 11.61 21.24
N ILE A 103 3.26 12.84 20.80
CA ILE A 103 4.28 13.83 20.47
C ILE A 103 5.06 14.24 21.73
N GLU A 104 4.38 14.53 22.85
CA GLU A 104 5.00 14.89 24.12
C GLU A 104 5.93 13.77 24.61
N ASN A 105 5.47 12.52 24.60
CA ASN A 105 6.27 11.36 24.99
C ASN A 105 7.44 11.12 24.03
N PHE A 106 7.28 11.37 22.73
CA PHE A 106 8.38 11.31 21.78
C PHE A 106 9.43 12.40 22.02
N MET A 107 9.02 13.61 22.37
CA MET A 107 9.97 14.68 22.74
C MET A 107 10.74 14.32 24.01
N GLN A 108 10.10 13.76 25.04
CA GLN A 108 10.79 13.24 26.23
C GLN A 108 11.80 12.13 25.89
N TYR A 109 11.42 11.23 24.97
CA TYR A 109 12.35 10.20 24.46
C TYR A 109 13.57 10.82 23.77
N ILE A 110 13.40 11.83 22.91
CA ILE A 110 14.50 12.54 22.24
C ILE A 110 15.41 13.22 23.28
N GLU A 111 14.84 13.92 24.25
CA GLU A 111 15.58 14.60 25.31
C GLU A 111 16.42 13.62 26.14
N ARG A 112 15.82 12.52 26.59
CA ARG A 112 16.48 11.46 27.35
C ARG A 112 17.60 10.77 26.58
N THR A 113 17.38 10.47 25.30
CA THR A 113 18.33 9.72 24.46
C THR A 113 19.32 10.60 23.73
N ARG A 114 19.10 11.91 23.69
CA ARG A 114 19.88 12.89 22.93
C ARG A 114 20.02 12.55 21.45
N LYS A 115 19.04 11.81 20.88
CA LYS A 115 19.02 11.46 19.47
C LYS A 115 18.78 12.71 18.62
N LYS A 116 19.51 12.80 17.51
CA LYS A 116 19.34 13.86 16.50
C LYS A 116 18.92 13.22 15.18
N TYR A 117 17.99 13.88 14.51
CA TYR A 117 17.49 13.50 13.20
C TYR A 117 17.77 14.62 12.20
N ASP A 118 18.06 14.28 10.95
CA ASP A 118 18.31 15.25 9.90
C ASP A 118 17.01 15.69 9.20
N LEU A 119 16.01 14.80 9.21
CA LEU A 119 14.68 15.07 8.66
C LEU A 119 13.62 14.12 9.25
N ILE A 120 12.36 14.52 9.10
CA ILE A 120 11.18 13.71 9.38
C ILE A 120 10.56 13.26 8.06
N HIS A 121 10.19 11.98 7.95
CA HIS A 121 9.30 11.49 6.92
C HIS A 121 8.08 10.82 7.54
N SER A 122 6.92 11.46 7.41
CA SER A 122 5.66 10.97 7.99
C SER A 122 4.81 10.20 6.98
N HIS A 123 4.12 9.17 7.46
CA HIS A 123 3.29 8.28 6.66
C HIS A 123 1.85 8.27 7.16
N TYR A 124 0.92 8.74 6.32
CA TYR A 124 -0.49 8.91 6.61
C TYR A 124 -0.80 10.19 7.41
N TRP A 125 -2.08 10.58 7.47
CA TRP A 125 -2.50 11.92 7.91
C TRP A 125 -2.28 12.23 9.40
N ASP A 126 -2.40 11.26 10.31
CA ASP A 126 -2.13 11.45 11.74
C ASP A 126 -0.63 11.62 12.01
N ALA A 127 0.21 10.78 11.39
CA ALA A 127 1.66 10.98 11.38
C ALA A 127 2.07 12.30 10.72
N GLY A 128 1.37 12.70 9.65
CA GLY A 128 1.57 13.99 9.00
C GLY A 128 1.29 15.16 9.92
N TYR A 129 0.23 15.07 10.74
CA TYR A 129 -0.06 16.07 11.76
C TYR A 129 1.07 16.19 12.80
N ALA A 130 1.56 15.05 13.30
CA ALA A 130 2.72 15.04 14.19
C ALA A 130 3.96 15.64 13.51
N GLY A 131 4.21 15.28 12.24
CA GLY A 131 5.33 15.79 11.47
C GLY A 131 5.36 17.31 11.35
N VAL A 132 4.18 17.95 11.14
CA VAL A 132 4.06 19.41 11.08
C VAL A 132 4.42 20.07 12.42
N LEU A 133 4.06 19.46 13.54
CA LEU A 133 4.39 19.99 14.88
C LEU A 133 5.86 19.75 15.21
N LEU A 134 6.35 18.53 15.02
CA LEU A 134 7.71 18.13 15.30
C LEU A 134 8.75 18.86 14.44
N LYS A 135 8.43 19.17 13.17
CA LYS A 135 9.26 20.03 12.31
C LYS A 135 9.63 21.33 12.99
N LYS A 136 8.66 21.99 13.63
CA LYS A 136 8.86 23.27 14.32
C LYS A 136 9.61 23.10 15.65
N MET A 137 9.32 22.01 16.38
CA MET A 137 9.96 21.74 17.68
C MET A 137 11.41 21.33 17.56
N LEU A 138 11.78 20.63 16.49
CA LEU A 138 13.11 20.09 16.26
C LEU A 138 13.94 20.91 15.26
N ASP A 139 13.32 21.88 14.58
CA ASP A 139 13.93 22.71 13.52
C ASP A 139 14.57 21.85 12.41
N ILE A 140 13.83 20.86 11.90
CA ILE A 140 14.27 19.95 10.83
C ILE A 140 13.21 19.81 9.75
N PRO A 141 13.58 19.54 8.50
CA PRO A 141 12.62 19.39 7.39
C PRO A 141 11.63 18.24 7.60
N HIS A 142 10.42 18.43 7.10
CA HIS A 142 9.34 17.46 7.13
C HIS A 142 8.89 17.07 5.72
N ILE A 143 9.04 15.79 5.40
CA ILE A 143 8.54 15.17 4.17
C ILE A 143 7.32 14.32 4.54
N HIS A 144 6.29 14.31 3.69
CA HIS A 144 5.05 13.60 3.96
C HIS A 144 4.67 12.65 2.81
N THR A 145 4.28 11.42 3.13
CA THR A 145 3.61 10.49 2.20
C THR A 145 2.18 10.21 2.67
N PRO A 146 1.13 10.67 1.96
CA PRO A 146 -0.25 10.55 2.43
C PRO A 146 -0.81 9.12 2.38
N HIS A 147 -0.30 8.23 1.55
CA HIS A 147 -0.81 6.87 1.24
C HIS A 147 -2.25 6.82 0.74
N THR A 148 -3.15 7.62 1.29
CA THR A 148 -4.53 7.81 0.84
C THR A 148 -4.96 9.25 1.13
N LEU A 149 -5.90 9.78 0.36
CA LEU A 149 -6.44 11.12 0.53
C LEU A 149 -7.90 11.05 0.97
N GLY A 150 -8.26 11.81 2.02
CA GLY A 150 -9.61 11.85 2.57
C GLY A 150 -10.65 12.33 1.56
N LYS A 151 -10.37 13.44 0.84
CA LYS A 151 -11.27 13.96 -0.20
C LYS A 151 -11.45 12.96 -1.34
N ALA A 152 -10.37 12.38 -1.87
CA ALA A 152 -10.44 11.40 -2.95
C ALA A 152 -11.22 10.14 -2.51
N LYS A 153 -10.88 9.57 -1.36
CA LYS A 153 -11.58 8.39 -0.82
C LYS A 153 -13.07 8.68 -0.61
N LYS A 154 -13.41 9.84 -0.05
CA LYS A 154 -14.81 10.24 0.16
C LYS A 154 -15.56 10.33 -1.17
N PHE A 155 -14.96 10.97 -2.18
CA PHE A 155 -15.56 11.14 -3.50
C PHE A 155 -15.78 9.80 -4.18
N GLU A 156 -14.73 9.02 -4.39
CA GLU A 156 -14.80 7.72 -5.08
C GLU A 156 -15.78 6.72 -4.43
N MET A 157 -15.84 6.72 -3.09
CA MET A 157 -16.77 5.87 -2.38
C MET A 157 -18.22 6.39 -2.39
N SER A 158 -18.46 7.68 -2.69
CA SER A 158 -19.79 8.27 -2.75
C SER A 158 -20.47 8.18 -4.13
N VAL A 159 -19.68 8.01 -5.19
CA VAL A 159 -20.18 7.95 -6.58
C VAL A 159 -21.01 6.69 -6.83
N GLU A 160 -20.75 5.61 -6.11
CA GLU A 160 -21.49 4.37 -6.26
C GLU A 160 -22.59 4.22 -5.21
N ASN A 161 -23.86 4.28 -5.64
CA ASN A 161 -25.06 4.00 -4.83
C ASN A 161 -25.17 2.52 -4.43
N THR A 162 -24.13 1.89 -3.90
CA THR A 162 -24.21 0.53 -3.38
C THR A 162 -24.62 0.55 -1.90
N PRO A 163 -25.43 -0.42 -1.42
CA PRO A 163 -25.88 -0.48 -0.02
C PRO A 163 -24.76 -0.50 1.01
N VAL A 164 -23.54 -0.88 0.59
CA VAL A 164 -22.31 -0.99 1.42
C VAL A 164 -21.68 0.39 1.70
N GLN A 165 -22.13 1.44 1.03
CA GLN A 165 -21.43 2.75 0.98
C GLN A 165 -21.98 3.81 1.93
N LYS A 166 -22.75 3.46 2.94
CA LYS A 166 -23.02 4.42 4.01
C LYS A 166 -21.68 4.75 4.69
N LEU A 167 -21.08 5.86 4.28
CA LEU A 167 -19.85 6.39 4.86
C LEU A 167 -20.00 6.44 6.37
N LYS A 168 -19.19 5.67 7.10
CA LYS A 168 -19.29 5.62 8.54
C LYS A 168 -18.93 6.98 9.12
N PRO A 169 -19.71 7.49 10.09
CA PRO A 169 -19.36 8.69 10.86
C PRO A 169 -17.98 8.59 11.52
N SER A 170 -17.52 7.36 11.85
CA SER A 170 -16.22 7.08 12.44
C SER A 170 -15.01 7.53 11.62
N TYR A 171 -15.13 7.66 10.30
CA TYR A 171 -14.03 8.16 9.45
C TYR A 171 -13.72 9.64 9.63
N ARG A 172 -14.58 10.41 10.31
CA ARG A 172 -14.37 11.84 10.61
C ARG A 172 -13.78 12.63 9.43
N TYR A 173 -14.29 12.41 8.23
CA TYR A 173 -13.72 12.99 7.00
C TYR A 173 -13.48 14.48 7.07
N HIS A 174 -14.33 15.25 7.77
CA HIS A 174 -14.17 16.70 7.93
C HIS A 174 -12.89 17.06 8.71
N VAL A 175 -12.60 16.35 9.81
CA VAL A 175 -11.37 16.54 10.60
C VAL A 175 -10.16 16.13 9.79
N ARG A 176 -10.20 14.92 9.21
CA ARG A 176 -9.11 14.40 8.40
C ARG A 176 -8.76 15.33 7.24
N ILE A 177 -9.75 15.81 6.48
CA ILE A 177 -9.54 16.70 5.33
C ILE A 177 -8.92 18.03 5.75
N ALA A 178 -9.35 18.61 6.90
CA ALA A 178 -8.78 19.84 7.41
C ALA A 178 -7.31 19.67 7.82
N ILE A 179 -6.99 18.53 8.43
CA ILE A 179 -5.61 18.19 8.82
C ILE A 179 -4.75 17.91 7.58
N GLU A 180 -5.24 17.16 6.60
CA GLU A 180 -4.54 16.93 5.35
C GLU A 180 -4.21 18.24 4.64
N GLN A 181 -5.15 19.20 4.63
CA GLN A 181 -4.89 20.54 4.08
C GLN A 181 -3.74 21.24 4.82
N LYS A 182 -3.72 21.15 6.16
CA LYS A 182 -2.63 21.72 6.95
C LYS A 182 -1.28 21.06 6.65
N ILE A 183 -1.26 19.73 6.57
CA ILE A 183 -0.04 18.97 6.26
C ILE A 183 0.50 19.39 4.89
N ILE A 184 -0.37 19.45 3.89
CA ILE A 184 -0.01 19.81 2.50
C ILE A 184 0.56 21.22 2.42
N ASN A 185 0.03 22.14 3.21
CA ASN A 185 0.55 23.51 3.26
C ASN A 185 1.90 23.61 3.96
N ASP A 186 2.07 22.92 5.09
CA ASP A 186 3.19 23.12 6.02
C ASP A 186 4.39 22.16 5.77
N ALA A 187 4.19 21.01 5.11
CA ALA A 187 5.30 20.12 4.75
C ALA A 187 6.25 20.76 3.73
N ASP A 188 7.54 20.43 3.80
CA ASP A 188 8.55 20.91 2.85
C ASP A 188 8.47 20.16 1.52
N ALA A 189 8.15 18.87 1.57
CA ALA A 189 7.93 18.04 0.39
C ALA A 189 6.86 16.99 0.66
N ILE A 190 6.14 16.61 -0.41
CA ILE A 190 5.13 15.57 -0.36
C ILE A 190 5.48 14.53 -1.41
N VAL A 191 5.70 13.30 -0.97
CA VAL A 191 5.92 12.16 -1.85
C VAL A 191 4.58 11.49 -2.16
N VAL A 192 4.25 11.41 -3.42
CA VAL A 192 3.07 10.68 -3.91
C VAL A 192 3.50 9.47 -4.72
N LEU A 193 2.74 8.38 -4.60
CA LEU A 193 3.12 7.08 -5.14
C LEU A 193 2.78 6.92 -6.63
N CYS A 194 2.01 7.86 -7.20
CA CYS A 194 1.63 7.89 -8.61
C CYS A 194 1.18 9.29 -9.02
N GLU A 195 1.14 9.55 -10.32
CA GLU A 195 0.71 10.82 -10.92
C GLU A 195 -0.76 11.14 -10.61
N THR A 196 -1.62 10.12 -10.62
CA THR A 196 -3.03 10.27 -10.25
C THR A 196 -3.18 10.90 -8.86
N THR A 197 -2.39 10.47 -7.88
CA THR A 197 -2.42 11.06 -6.54
C THR A 197 -1.90 12.50 -6.54
N ARG A 198 -0.88 12.84 -7.35
CA ARG A 198 -0.41 14.24 -7.53
C ARG A 198 -1.52 15.12 -8.04
N ILE A 199 -2.20 14.69 -9.11
CA ILE A 199 -3.33 15.42 -9.70
C ILE A 199 -4.45 15.61 -8.68
N GLN A 200 -4.79 14.59 -7.90
CA GLN A 200 -5.79 14.68 -6.83
C GLN A 200 -5.40 15.69 -5.75
N ILE A 201 -4.14 15.76 -5.35
CA ILE A 201 -3.67 16.76 -4.38
C ILE A 201 -3.76 18.18 -4.95
N LEU A 202 -3.33 18.38 -6.17
CA LEU A 202 -3.45 19.67 -6.86
C LEU A 202 -4.91 20.12 -6.94
N HIS A 203 -5.80 19.22 -7.35
CA HIS A 203 -7.22 19.53 -7.52
C HIS A 203 -7.96 19.73 -6.20
N TYR A 204 -7.77 18.83 -5.24
CA TYR A 204 -8.56 18.85 -4.02
C TYR A 204 -8.02 19.78 -2.93
N TYR A 205 -6.70 19.99 -2.89
CA TYR A 205 -6.04 20.73 -1.80
C TYR A 205 -5.32 21.98 -2.29
N LEU A 206 -5.32 22.26 -3.57
CA LEU A 206 -4.66 23.44 -4.19
C LEU A 206 -3.19 23.57 -3.74
N ALA A 207 -2.49 22.46 -3.74
CA ALA A 207 -1.10 22.40 -3.29
C ALA A 207 -0.15 23.10 -4.25
N ASP A 208 0.98 23.56 -3.73
CA ASP A 208 2.11 24.00 -4.53
C ASP A 208 2.70 22.80 -5.30
N PHE A 209 2.75 22.92 -6.63
CA PHE A 209 3.28 21.88 -7.52
C PHE A 209 4.74 21.52 -7.20
N GLU A 210 5.57 22.50 -6.84
CA GLU A 210 7.00 22.33 -6.57
C GLU A 210 7.27 21.46 -5.32
N LYS A 211 6.28 21.31 -4.44
CA LYS A 211 6.37 20.43 -3.26
C LYS A 211 6.01 18.97 -3.54
N LEU A 212 5.45 18.65 -4.72
CA LEU A 212 4.88 17.34 -5.03
C LEU A 212 5.85 16.49 -5.87
N PHE A 213 6.36 15.45 -5.27
CA PHE A 213 7.31 14.52 -5.87
C PHE A 213 6.66 13.16 -6.13
N VAL A 214 6.58 12.76 -7.39
CA VAL A 214 6.10 11.42 -7.75
C VAL A 214 7.27 10.45 -7.65
N ILE A 215 7.22 9.58 -6.64
CA ILE A 215 8.18 8.49 -6.47
C ILE A 215 7.38 7.20 -6.28
N PHE A 216 7.38 6.36 -7.30
CA PHE A 216 6.74 5.05 -7.24
C PHE A 216 7.34 4.18 -6.13
N PRO A 217 6.56 3.31 -5.48
CA PRO A 217 7.12 2.36 -4.52
C PRO A 217 8.05 1.37 -5.22
N GLY A 218 9.09 0.97 -4.52
CA GLY A 218 9.91 -0.15 -4.93
C GLY A 218 9.29 -1.49 -4.53
N ILE A 219 9.82 -2.56 -5.10
CA ILE A 219 9.48 -3.94 -4.74
C ILE A 219 10.77 -4.72 -4.43
N ASP A 220 10.69 -5.65 -3.51
CA ASP A 220 11.76 -6.61 -3.26
C ASP A 220 11.72 -7.70 -4.36
N THR A 221 12.58 -7.55 -5.36
CA THR A 221 12.64 -8.45 -6.51
C THR A 221 13.41 -9.75 -6.24
N ASP A 222 14.03 -9.90 -5.08
CA ASP A 222 14.61 -11.16 -4.63
C ASP A 222 13.53 -12.03 -3.98
N TYR A 223 12.67 -11.44 -3.19
CA TYR A 223 11.53 -12.12 -2.57
C TYR A 223 10.39 -12.36 -3.59
N PHE A 224 9.96 -11.33 -4.31
CA PHE A 224 9.01 -11.45 -5.42
C PHE A 224 9.76 -11.61 -6.74
N SER A 225 9.90 -12.82 -7.23
CA SER A 225 10.60 -13.13 -8.48
C SER A 225 9.96 -14.28 -9.23
N PRO A 226 10.21 -14.43 -10.55
CA PRO A 226 9.71 -15.55 -11.31
C PRO A 226 10.41 -16.87 -10.95
N LYS A 227 11.49 -16.83 -10.14
CA LYS A 227 12.25 -18.01 -9.74
C LYS A 227 11.42 -18.91 -8.84
N GLN A 228 11.15 -20.11 -9.28
CA GLN A 228 10.45 -21.12 -8.49
C GLN A 228 11.24 -21.55 -7.26
N THR A 229 10.49 -21.86 -6.21
CA THR A 229 11.00 -22.32 -4.90
C THR A 229 10.30 -23.61 -4.48
N ALA A 230 10.71 -24.20 -3.37
CA ALA A 230 10.02 -25.37 -2.80
C ALA A 230 8.55 -25.08 -2.41
N ALA A 231 8.21 -23.82 -2.14
CA ALA A 231 6.84 -23.41 -1.81
C ALA A 231 5.89 -23.57 -2.99
N ASP A 232 6.36 -23.38 -4.24
CA ASP A 232 5.55 -23.54 -5.44
C ASP A 232 4.95 -24.95 -5.58
N LYS A 233 5.67 -25.98 -5.12
CA LYS A 233 5.18 -27.37 -5.13
C LYS A 233 3.98 -27.60 -4.20
N LYS A 234 3.78 -26.71 -3.22
CA LYS A 234 2.65 -26.76 -2.27
C LYS A 234 1.41 -26.08 -2.82
N VAL A 235 1.56 -25.18 -3.79
CA VAL A 235 0.45 -24.46 -4.44
C VAL A 235 -0.06 -25.32 -5.60
N LYS A 236 -1.35 -25.72 -5.51
CA LYS A 236 -2.00 -26.53 -6.54
C LYS A 236 -3.14 -25.72 -7.18
N PHE A 237 -2.78 -24.74 -7.99
CA PHE A 237 -3.78 -24.00 -8.74
C PHE A 237 -4.21 -24.76 -9.98
N SER A 238 -5.51 -24.73 -10.26
CA SER A 238 -6.07 -25.32 -11.49
C SER A 238 -5.66 -24.50 -12.71
N PRO A 239 -5.62 -25.07 -13.90
CA PRO A 239 -5.46 -24.31 -15.14
C PRO A 239 -6.51 -23.20 -15.28
N ASN A 240 -6.17 -22.10 -15.95
CA ASN A 240 -6.96 -20.89 -16.05
C ASN A 240 -7.26 -20.28 -14.66
N SER A 241 -6.22 -20.18 -13.85
CA SER A 241 -6.28 -19.62 -12.50
C SER A 241 -6.31 -18.10 -12.53
N ILE A 242 -7.24 -17.55 -11.76
CA ILE A 242 -7.41 -16.13 -11.52
C ILE A 242 -7.05 -15.88 -10.06
N LEU A 243 -6.14 -14.97 -9.76
CA LEU A 243 -5.76 -14.60 -8.41
C LEU A 243 -6.21 -13.18 -8.09
N ALA A 244 -6.89 -13.00 -6.97
CA ALA A 244 -7.11 -11.69 -6.35
C ALA A 244 -6.48 -11.69 -4.96
N MET A 245 -5.56 -10.75 -4.71
CA MET A 245 -4.81 -10.66 -3.46
C MET A 245 -5.01 -9.27 -2.85
N CYS A 246 -5.95 -9.14 -1.92
CA CYS A 246 -6.26 -7.88 -1.24
C CYS A 246 -7.17 -8.10 -0.03
N ARG A 247 -7.30 -7.10 0.83
CA ARG A 247 -8.29 -7.13 1.92
C ARG A 247 -9.72 -7.15 1.36
N LEU A 248 -10.62 -7.86 2.04
CA LEU A 248 -12.05 -7.85 1.69
C LEU A 248 -12.71 -6.56 2.21
N VAL A 249 -12.54 -5.47 1.48
CA VAL A 249 -13.20 -4.18 1.74
C VAL A 249 -13.86 -3.68 0.45
N PRO A 250 -14.94 -2.90 0.52
CA PRO A 250 -15.69 -2.45 -0.66
C PRO A 250 -14.82 -1.76 -1.72
N ALA A 251 -13.83 -0.98 -1.27
CA ALA A 251 -12.92 -0.27 -2.16
C ALA A 251 -12.15 -1.19 -3.13
N LYS A 252 -11.98 -2.48 -2.77
CA LYS A 252 -11.24 -3.45 -3.62
C LYS A 252 -12.09 -4.09 -4.71
N GLY A 253 -13.41 -3.91 -4.71
CA GLY A 253 -14.29 -4.30 -5.81
C GLY A 253 -14.39 -5.80 -6.07
N LEU A 254 -14.17 -6.66 -5.07
CA LEU A 254 -14.19 -8.11 -5.24
C LEU A 254 -15.58 -8.65 -5.63
N ASP A 255 -16.64 -7.97 -5.24
CA ASP A 255 -18.02 -8.21 -5.68
C ASP A 255 -18.13 -8.07 -7.22
N ARG A 256 -17.50 -7.07 -7.82
CA ARG A 256 -17.44 -6.89 -9.30
C ARG A 256 -16.73 -8.07 -9.99
N LEU A 257 -15.65 -8.57 -9.35
CA LEU A 257 -14.95 -9.74 -9.87
C LEU A 257 -15.83 -10.99 -9.82
N ILE A 258 -16.56 -11.21 -8.72
CA ILE A 258 -17.52 -12.32 -8.60
C ILE A 258 -18.62 -12.21 -9.68
N ASP A 259 -19.19 -11.00 -9.87
CA ASP A 259 -20.18 -10.76 -10.93
C ASP A 259 -19.60 -11.05 -12.34
N ALA A 260 -18.36 -10.69 -12.59
CA ALA A 260 -17.69 -10.94 -13.89
C ALA A 260 -17.43 -12.43 -14.10
N VAL A 261 -16.82 -13.14 -13.12
CA VAL A 261 -16.51 -14.57 -13.30
C VAL A 261 -17.78 -15.44 -13.36
N ALA A 262 -18.90 -15.00 -12.80
CA ALA A 262 -20.18 -15.68 -12.98
C ALA A 262 -20.58 -15.79 -14.47
N LEU A 263 -20.21 -14.81 -15.30
CA LEU A 263 -20.46 -14.82 -16.74
C LEU A 263 -19.56 -15.80 -17.51
N LEU A 264 -18.52 -16.34 -16.87
CA LEU A 264 -17.57 -17.30 -17.47
C LEU A 264 -17.98 -18.75 -17.24
N LYS A 265 -18.88 -19.04 -16.30
CA LYS A 265 -19.20 -20.38 -15.78
C LYS A 265 -19.41 -21.46 -16.84
N ASN A 266 -19.99 -21.13 -17.98
CA ASN A 266 -20.24 -22.08 -19.07
C ASN A 266 -19.41 -21.81 -20.34
N LYS A 267 -18.41 -20.92 -20.24
CA LYS A 267 -17.60 -20.51 -21.41
C LYS A 267 -16.19 -21.07 -21.37
N ILE A 268 -15.66 -21.27 -20.18
CA ILE A 268 -14.32 -21.80 -19.95
C ILE A 268 -14.28 -22.46 -18.56
N ASN A 269 -13.45 -23.50 -18.42
CA ASN A 269 -13.10 -24.01 -17.09
C ASN A 269 -12.07 -23.06 -16.47
N PHE A 270 -12.38 -22.47 -15.32
CA PHE A 270 -11.50 -21.55 -14.59
C PHE A 270 -11.59 -21.79 -13.08
N HIS A 271 -10.66 -21.19 -12.34
CA HIS A 271 -10.76 -21.15 -10.88
C HIS A 271 -10.26 -19.80 -10.36
N LEU A 272 -11.06 -19.16 -9.48
CA LEU A 272 -10.73 -17.92 -8.79
C LEU A 272 -10.20 -18.22 -7.40
N TYR A 273 -8.98 -17.77 -7.12
CA TYR A 273 -8.34 -17.83 -5.83
C TYR A 273 -8.31 -16.44 -5.22
N MET A 274 -8.85 -16.30 -4.01
CA MET A 274 -8.95 -15.03 -3.30
C MET A 274 -8.14 -15.10 -2.01
N GLY A 275 -7.05 -14.36 -1.94
CA GLY A 275 -6.17 -14.25 -0.78
C GLY A 275 -6.19 -12.85 -0.17
N GLY A 276 -5.76 -12.78 1.07
CA GLY A 276 -5.80 -11.60 1.91
C GLY A 276 -6.58 -11.88 3.18
N ASP A 277 -6.93 -10.85 3.92
CA ASP A 277 -7.70 -11.04 5.15
C ASP A 277 -9.11 -11.53 4.84
N THR A 278 -9.34 -12.80 5.12
CA THR A 278 -10.64 -13.46 4.98
C THR A 278 -11.21 -13.86 6.34
N THR A 279 -10.52 -13.55 7.44
CA THR A 279 -10.97 -13.87 8.79
C THR A 279 -11.94 -12.80 9.31
N TYR A 280 -12.79 -13.20 10.25
CA TYR A 280 -13.64 -12.26 10.98
C TYR A 280 -12.73 -11.29 11.75
N VAL A 281 -12.92 -9.99 11.53
CA VAL A 281 -12.19 -8.94 12.25
C VAL A 281 -13.12 -8.38 13.32
N GLU A 282 -12.80 -8.65 14.58
CA GLU A 282 -13.55 -8.10 15.70
C GLU A 282 -13.56 -6.56 15.63
N GLY A 283 -14.75 -5.98 15.65
CA GLY A 283 -14.95 -4.52 15.54
C GLY A 283 -14.92 -3.92 14.13
N SER A 284 -14.58 -4.67 13.06
CA SER A 284 -14.65 -4.18 11.68
C SER A 284 -15.95 -4.60 10.97
N THR A 285 -16.97 -3.73 11.03
CA THR A 285 -18.23 -3.92 10.32
C THR A 285 -18.09 -3.86 8.79
N GLU A 286 -17.14 -3.06 8.27
CA GLU A 286 -16.95 -2.87 6.83
C GLU A 286 -16.38 -4.13 6.17
N GLU A 287 -15.35 -4.72 6.77
CA GLU A 287 -14.73 -5.95 6.29
C GLU A 287 -15.69 -7.14 6.40
N ASN A 288 -16.41 -7.25 7.52
CA ASN A 288 -17.39 -8.31 7.71
C ASN A 288 -18.57 -8.21 6.74
N ASN A 289 -19.05 -6.99 6.43
CA ASN A 289 -20.11 -6.78 5.44
C ASN A 289 -19.63 -7.08 4.02
N ALA A 290 -18.42 -6.67 3.65
CA ALA A 290 -17.86 -6.98 2.34
C ALA A 290 -17.66 -8.48 2.14
N ARG A 291 -17.21 -9.19 3.17
CA ARG A 291 -17.11 -10.65 3.17
C ARG A 291 -18.46 -11.33 3.02
N SER A 292 -19.46 -10.88 3.78
CA SER A 292 -20.83 -11.40 3.66
C SER A 292 -21.35 -11.25 2.24
N LEU A 293 -21.21 -10.06 1.66
CA LEU A 293 -21.62 -9.78 0.28
C LEU A 293 -20.92 -10.71 -0.74
N VAL A 294 -19.60 -10.87 -0.63
CA VAL A 294 -18.86 -11.77 -1.55
C VAL A 294 -19.36 -13.21 -1.41
N ASN A 295 -19.56 -13.70 -0.18
CA ASN A 295 -20.07 -15.06 0.07
C ASN A 295 -21.51 -15.24 -0.45
N GLU A 296 -22.37 -14.23 -0.29
CA GLU A 296 -23.73 -14.23 -0.81
C GLU A 296 -23.76 -14.28 -2.34
N LEU A 297 -22.87 -13.53 -3.01
CA LEU A 297 -22.74 -13.54 -4.46
C LEU A 297 -22.21 -14.90 -4.96
N VAL A 298 -21.23 -15.49 -4.29
CA VAL A 298 -20.72 -16.84 -4.62
C VAL A 298 -21.86 -17.86 -4.57
N LYS A 299 -22.68 -17.85 -3.53
CA LYS A 299 -23.87 -18.70 -3.40
C LYS A 299 -24.93 -18.39 -4.45
N LYS A 300 -25.27 -17.11 -4.65
CA LYS A 300 -26.26 -16.65 -5.60
C LYS A 300 -25.98 -17.13 -7.03
N TYR A 301 -24.70 -17.11 -7.43
CA TYR A 301 -24.28 -17.53 -8.77
C TYR A 301 -23.86 -19.00 -8.86
N HIS A 302 -23.94 -19.75 -7.76
CA HIS A 302 -23.50 -21.16 -7.64
C HIS A 302 -22.04 -21.33 -8.09
N LEU A 303 -21.15 -20.52 -7.50
CA LEU A 303 -19.71 -20.49 -7.81
C LEU A 303 -18.84 -21.23 -6.78
N GLU A 304 -19.43 -21.97 -5.84
CA GLU A 304 -18.71 -22.65 -4.74
C GLU A 304 -17.60 -23.57 -5.26
N LYS A 305 -17.77 -24.17 -6.44
CA LYS A 305 -16.77 -25.05 -7.08
C LYS A 305 -15.69 -24.28 -7.86
N TYR A 306 -15.89 -22.98 -8.08
CA TYR A 306 -15.03 -22.12 -8.89
C TYR A 306 -14.25 -21.10 -8.07
N VAL A 307 -14.50 -20.99 -6.78
CA VAL A 307 -13.90 -19.99 -5.90
C VAL A 307 -13.29 -20.66 -4.70
N THR A 308 -12.02 -20.36 -4.43
CA THR A 308 -11.31 -20.77 -3.22
C THR A 308 -10.81 -19.55 -2.47
N PHE A 309 -11.16 -19.45 -1.19
CA PHE A 309 -10.59 -18.48 -0.29
C PHE A 309 -9.30 -19.05 0.32
N LEU A 310 -8.16 -18.42 0.02
CA LEU A 310 -6.84 -18.84 0.51
C LEU A 310 -6.61 -18.49 1.98
N GLY A 311 -7.52 -17.68 2.57
CA GLY A 311 -7.35 -17.18 3.92
C GLY A 311 -6.33 -16.06 4.01
N GLN A 312 -5.90 -15.79 5.25
CA GLN A 312 -4.86 -14.82 5.52
C GLN A 312 -3.54 -15.28 4.89
N THR A 313 -2.93 -14.41 4.12
CA THR A 313 -1.62 -14.64 3.51
C THR A 313 -0.57 -13.88 4.30
N ASN A 314 0.40 -14.60 4.86
CA ASN A 314 1.54 -14.00 5.52
C ASN A 314 2.61 -13.59 4.51
N HIS A 315 3.48 -12.66 4.91
CA HIS A 315 4.66 -12.31 4.12
C HIS A 315 5.74 -13.40 4.30
N ASP A 316 5.44 -14.59 3.81
CA ASP A 316 6.26 -15.80 3.88
C ASP A 316 6.46 -16.40 2.47
N ALA A 317 7.15 -17.51 2.38
CA ALA A 317 7.46 -18.15 1.10
C ALA A 317 6.22 -18.55 0.26
N MET A 318 5.02 -18.60 0.86
CA MET A 318 3.79 -18.95 0.16
C MET A 318 3.23 -17.78 -0.66
N LEU A 319 3.39 -16.54 -0.21
CA LEU A 319 2.84 -15.38 -0.91
C LEU A 319 3.38 -15.23 -2.34
N PRO A 320 4.70 -15.23 -2.60
CA PRO A 320 5.22 -15.23 -3.97
C PRO A 320 4.82 -16.49 -4.76
N ALA A 321 4.68 -17.65 -4.08
CA ALA A 321 4.27 -18.87 -4.74
C ALA A 321 2.82 -18.82 -5.26
N TYR A 322 1.91 -18.17 -4.56
CA TYR A 322 0.55 -17.92 -5.06
C TYR A 322 0.58 -17.09 -6.33
N TYR A 323 1.36 -16.01 -6.37
CA TYR A 323 1.50 -15.20 -7.58
C TYR A 323 2.06 -16.05 -8.72
N ARG A 324 3.20 -16.73 -8.56
CA ARG A 324 3.84 -17.51 -9.63
C ARG A 324 2.98 -18.63 -10.22
N ASN A 325 2.05 -19.18 -9.42
CA ASN A 325 1.17 -20.26 -9.86
C ASN A 325 -0.17 -19.77 -10.46
N ALA A 326 -0.41 -18.47 -10.49
CA ALA A 326 -1.61 -17.89 -11.10
C ALA A 326 -1.35 -17.50 -12.57
N ASP A 327 -2.32 -17.79 -13.46
CA ASP A 327 -2.25 -17.34 -14.84
C ASP A 327 -2.43 -15.83 -14.97
N ILE A 328 -3.38 -15.27 -14.24
CA ILE A 328 -3.63 -13.82 -14.18
C ILE A 328 -3.88 -13.34 -12.75
N PHE A 329 -3.46 -12.13 -12.47
CA PHE A 329 -3.80 -11.40 -11.26
C PHE A 329 -4.84 -10.32 -11.58
N VAL A 330 -5.91 -10.20 -10.79
CA VAL A 330 -6.98 -9.22 -11.03
C VAL A 330 -7.13 -8.30 -9.82
N LEU A 331 -7.03 -6.99 -10.05
CA LEU A 331 -7.31 -5.95 -9.04
C LEU A 331 -8.49 -5.08 -9.53
N PRO A 332 -9.75 -5.44 -9.22
CA PRO A 332 -10.94 -4.79 -9.75
C PRO A 332 -11.38 -3.58 -8.91
N ALA A 333 -10.44 -2.87 -8.33
CA ALA A 333 -10.66 -1.86 -7.31
C ALA A 333 -11.57 -0.71 -7.79
N ARG A 334 -12.44 -0.23 -6.87
CA ARG A 334 -13.17 1.04 -6.99
C ARG A 334 -12.27 2.22 -6.66
N TYR A 335 -11.43 2.02 -5.67
CA TYR A 335 -10.42 2.99 -5.23
C TYR A 335 -9.20 2.27 -4.67
N GLU A 336 -8.08 2.48 -5.31
CA GLU A 336 -6.78 1.98 -4.88
C GLU A 336 -5.73 3.06 -5.11
N PRO A 337 -5.23 3.72 -4.06
CA PRO A 337 -4.26 4.80 -4.20
C PRO A 337 -3.01 4.43 -4.98
N PHE A 338 -2.54 3.20 -4.78
CA PHE A 338 -1.48 2.63 -5.61
C PHE A 338 -1.76 1.16 -5.97
N GLY A 339 -1.60 0.20 -5.02
CA GLY A 339 -1.79 -1.24 -5.25
C GLY A 339 -0.47 -1.99 -5.40
N LEU A 340 0.29 -2.15 -4.30
CA LEU A 340 1.55 -2.89 -4.27
C LEU A 340 1.41 -4.32 -4.80
N THR A 341 0.25 -4.96 -4.56
CA THR A 341 -0.04 -6.31 -5.03
C THR A 341 0.05 -6.47 -6.55
N THR A 342 -0.13 -5.36 -7.32
CA THR A 342 0.12 -5.36 -8.76
C THR A 342 1.60 -5.54 -9.07
N LEU A 343 2.47 -4.81 -8.37
CA LEU A 343 3.92 -4.93 -8.55
C LEU A 343 4.44 -6.29 -8.10
N GLU A 344 3.89 -6.82 -7.00
CA GLU A 344 4.19 -8.17 -6.49
C GLU A 344 3.84 -9.24 -7.55
N ALA A 345 2.64 -9.16 -8.14
CA ALA A 345 2.21 -10.05 -9.20
C ALA A 345 3.10 -9.95 -10.45
N MET A 346 3.34 -8.73 -10.92
CA MET A 346 4.22 -8.48 -12.07
C MET A 346 5.64 -9.01 -11.83
N SER A 347 6.19 -8.75 -10.63
CA SER A 347 7.52 -9.19 -10.24
C SER A 347 7.66 -10.72 -10.25
N CYS A 348 6.59 -11.43 -9.88
CA CYS A 348 6.52 -12.89 -9.95
C CYS A 348 6.23 -13.43 -11.37
N GLY A 349 6.01 -12.57 -12.35
CA GLY A 349 5.67 -12.96 -13.72
C GLY A 349 4.19 -13.31 -13.89
N THR A 350 3.31 -12.91 -12.99
CA THR A 350 1.86 -13.08 -13.16
C THR A 350 1.31 -11.90 -13.96
N VAL A 351 0.46 -12.19 -14.96
CA VAL A 351 -0.10 -11.14 -15.82
C VAL A 351 -1.14 -10.33 -15.06
N PRO A 352 -0.94 -9.01 -14.84
CA PRO A 352 -1.88 -8.18 -14.14
C PRO A 352 -3.02 -7.69 -15.05
N LEU A 353 -4.25 -7.73 -14.55
CA LEU A 353 -5.43 -7.05 -15.07
C LEU A 353 -5.96 -6.12 -13.96
N VAL A 354 -5.74 -4.83 -14.10
CA VAL A 354 -6.03 -3.87 -13.03
C VAL A 354 -7.07 -2.84 -13.44
N SER A 355 -7.84 -2.40 -12.46
CA SER A 355 -8.82 -1.33 -12.66
C SER A 355 -8.13 -0.01 -13.02
N SER A 356 -8.77 0.74 -13.93
CA SER A 356 -8.41 2.13 -14.24
C SER A 356 -8.47 3.07 -13.02
N ALA A 357 -9.12 2.65 -11.92
CA ALA A 357 -9.17 3.37 -10.64
C ALA A 357 -7.99 3.03 -9.69
N ALA A 358 -7.06 2.15 -10.08
CA ALA A 358 -5.88 1.82 -9.30
C ALA A 358 -4.67 2.66 -9.75
N GLY A 359 -3.91 3.23 -8.80
CA GLY A 359 -2.72 4.01 -9.10
C GLY A 359 -1.63 3.18 -9.80
N SER A 360 -1.55 1.88 -9.52
CA SER A 360 -0.61 0.95 -10.17
C SER A 360 -0.84 0.77 -11.67
N ARG A 361 -1.97 1.23 -12.23
CA ARG A 361 -2.17 1.30 -13.68
C ARG A 361 -1.06 2.08 -14.40
N GLU A 362 -0.44 3.03 -13.72
CA GLU A 362 0.61 3.88 -14.28
C GLU A 362 1.94 3.14 -14.50
N VAL A 363 2.09 1.95 -13.92
CA VAL A 363 3.20 1.02 -14.17
C VAL A 363 2.92 0.14 -15.40
N ILE A 364 1.65 0.08 -15.84
CA ILE A 364 1.21 -0.80 -16.90
C ILE A 364 1.22 -0.07 -18.24
N ILE A 365 1.85 -0.70 -19.22
CA ILE A 365 1.71 -0.37 -20.62
C ILE A 365 0.75 -1.42 -21.19
N ASP A 366 -0.48 -0.99 -21.46
CA ASP A 366 -1.60 -1.87 -21.82
C ASP A 366 -1.25 -2.80 -23.00
N GLY A 367 -1.52 -4.11 -22.83
CA GLY A 367 -1.19 -5.15 -23.80
C GLY A 367 0.30 -5.55 -23.86
N LEU A 368 1.22 -4.81 -23.24
CA LEU A 368 2.65 -5.08 -23.27
C LEU A 368 3.13 -5.82 -22.00
N ASN A 369 2.89 -5.25 -20.81
CA ASN A 369 3.33 -5.81 -19.52
C ASN A 369 2.17 -6.03 -18.54
N GLY A 370 0.93 -5.84 -18.98
CA GLY A 370 -0.30 -6.01 -18.23
C GLY A 370 -1.48 -5.41 -18.97
N PHE A 371 -2.63 -5.37 -18.30
CA PHE A 371 -3.87 -4.85 -18.88
C PHE A 371 -4.58 -3.92 -17.92
N ILE A 372 -5.23 -2.87 -18.48
CA ILE A 372 -6.04 -1.89 -17.76
C ILE A 372 -7.49 -2.08 -18.16
N ILE A 373 -8.40 -2.10 -17.15
CA ILE A 373 -9.81 -2.37 -17.38
C ILE A 373 -10.70 -1.40 -16.60
N ASP A 374 -11.82 -1.00 -17.18
CA ASP A 374 -12.92 -0.43 -16.41
C ASP A 374 -13.67 -1.55 -15.68
N SER A 375 -13.42 -1.66 -14.38
CA SER A 375 -14.03 -2.70 -13.54
C SER A 375 -15.50 -2.44 -13.19
N HIS A 376 -16.07 -1.28 -13.57
CA HIS A 376 -17.51 -1.00 -13.42
C HIS A 376 -18.35 -1.85 -14.39
N ASP A 377 -17.82 -2.09 -15.59
CA ASP A 377 -18.48 -2.96 -16.56
C ASP A 377 -18.07 -4.43 -16.36
N ARG A 378 -18.95 -5.17 -15.67
CA ARG A 378 -18.76 -6.61 -15.41
C ARG A 378 -18.64 -7.45 -16.70
N LYS A 379 -19.30 -7.05 -17.79
CA LYS A 379 -19.22 -7.79 -19.08
C LYS A 379 -17.87 -7.56 -19.74
N LEU A 380 -17.38 -6.33 -19.71
CA LEU A 380 -16.07 -5.99 -20.22
C LEU A 380 -14.99 -6.74 -19.44
N LEU A 381 -15.05 -6.71 -18.11
CA LEU A 381 -14.12 -7.44 -17.23
C LEU A 381 -14.15 -8.96 -17.52
N ALA A 382 -15.35 -9.56 -17.63
CA ALA A 382 -15.50 -10.98 -17.96
C ALA A 382 -14.90 -11.33 -19.32
N ASN A 383 -15.17 -10.52 -20.35
CA ASN A 383 -14.65 -10.76 -21.69
C ASN A 383 -13.12 -10.68 -21.73
N GLN A 384 -12.54 -9.67 -21.08
CA GLN A 384 -11.08 -9.52 -20.99
C GLN A 384 -10.43 -10.71 -20.27
N ILE A 385 -11.00 -11.17 -19.15
CA ILE A 385 -10.54 -12.38 -18.46
C ILE A 385 -10.60 -13.60 -19.40
N LEU A 386 -11.72 -13.77 -20.11
CA LEU A 386 -11.91 -14.91 -21.05
C LEU A 386 -10.87 -14.92 -22.17
N GLU A 387 -10.62 -13.77 -22.79
CA GLU A 387 -9.64 -13.60 -23.86
C GLU A 387 -8.23 -13.93 -23.39
N LEU A 388 -7.84 -13.40 -22.23
CA LEU A 388 -6.53 -13.64 -21.63
C LEU A 388 -6.34 -15.13 -21.33
N LEU A 389 -7.28 -15.78 -20.66
CA LEU A 389 -7.16 -17.19 -20.28
C LEU A 389 -7.11 -18.13 -21.49
N LYS A 390 -7.74 -17.76 -22.61
CA LYS A 390 -7.68 -18.50 -23.87
C LYS A 390 -6.37 -18.31 -24.63
N ASN A 391 -5.65 -17.22 -24.42
CA ASN A 391 -4.46 -16.89 -25.20
C ASN A 391 -3.16 -17.11 -24.39
N LYS A 392 -2.76 -18.38 -24.24
CA LYS A 392 -1.56 -18.74 -23.47
C LYS A 392 -0.27 -18.15 -24.04
N ALA A 393 -0.18 -17.95 -25.36
CA ALA A 393 0.98 -17.31 -25.98
C ALA A 393 1.10 -15.83 -25.56
N LEU A 394 -0.02 -15.10 -25.53
CA LEU A 394 -0.07 -13.73 -25.06
C LEU A 394 0.30 -13.65 -23.57
N LEU A 395 -0.29 -14.51 -22.73
CA LEU A 395 0.03 -14.56 -21.29
C LEU A 395 1.53 -14.76 -21.07
N LYS A 396 2.16 -15.70 -21.77
CA LYS A 396 3.61 -15.95 -21.63
C LYS A 396 4.46 -14.71 -22.01
N LYS A 397 4.09 -14.03 -23.10
CA LYS A 397 4.79 -12.82 -23.56
C LYS A 397 4.65 -11.68 -22.55
N VAL A 398 3.43 -11.40 -22.10
CA VAL A 398 3.13 -10.31 -21.16
C VAL A 398 3.74 -10.59 -19.79
N SER A 399 3.71 -11.85 -19.32
CA SER A 399 4.36 -12.31 -18.09
C SER A 399 5.86 -11.96 -18.05
N ALA A 400 6.58 -12.29 -19.11
CA ALA A 400 8.01 -11.99 -19.19
C ALA A 400 8.28 -10.46 -19.16
N ASN A 401 7.49 -9.70 -19.90
CA ASN A 401 7.58 -8.24 -19.91
C ASN A 401 7.23 -7.61 -18.56
N ALA A 402 6.23 -8.15 -17.87
CA ALA A 402 5.83 -7.70 -16.53
C ALA A 402 7.00 -7.84 -15.54
N ALA A 403 7.58 -9.03 -15.44
CA ALA A 403 8.72 -9.28 -14.55
C ALA A 403 9.94 -8.42 -14.91
N PHE A 404 10.25 -8.29 -16.21
CA PHE A 404 11.32 -7.43 -16.70
C PHE A 404 11.10 -5.96 -16.30
N THR A 405 9.90 -5.43 -16.51
CA THR A 405 9.55 -4.04 -16.18
C THR A 405 9.80 -3.75 -14.69
N ILE A 406 9.36 -4.64 -13.81
CA ILE A 406 9.53 -4.44 -12.37
C ILE A 406 11.00 -4.49 -11.98
N LYS A 407 11.74 -5.49 -12.46
CA LYS A 407 13.15 -5.64 -12.13
C LYS A 407 13.99 -4.43 -12.55
N GLU A 408 13.75 -3.92 -13.76
CA GLU A 408 14.57 -2.85 -14.35
C GLU A 408 14.18 -1.44 -13.85
N HIS A 409 12.91 -1.22 -13.44
CA HIS A 409 12.44 0.13 -13.17
C HIS A 409 11.85 0.34 -11.77
N TYR A 410 11.40 -0.73 -11.08
CA TYR A 410 10.65 -0.62 -9.83
C TYR A 410 11.20 -1.48 -8.68
N SER A 411 12.42 -2.04 -8.81
CA SER A 411 13.11 -2.62 -7.66
C SER A 411 13.51 -1.52 -6.67
N TRP A 412 13.60 -1.84 -5.38
CA TRP A 412 14.06 -0.86 -4.38
C TRP A 412 15.44 -0.30 -4.71
N ASP A 413 16.35 -1.09 -5.31
CA ASP A 413 17.66 -0.61 -5.74
C ASP A 413 17.59 0.51 -6.78
N LYS A 414 16.56 0.51 -7.62
CA LYS A 414 16.33 1.55 -8.65
C LYS A 414 15.58 2.77 -8.08
N ILE A 415 14.73 2.55 -7.10
CA ILE A 415 13.85 3.61 -6.56
C ILE A 415 14.52 4.40 -5.45
N ILE A 416 15.37 3.76 -4.62
CA ILE A 416 15.89 4.35 -3.39
C ILE A 416 16.72 5.62 -3.61
N ASP A 417 17.45 5.71 -4.72
CA ASP A 417 18.29 6.86 -5.01
C ASP A 417 17.47 8.13 -5.29
N LYS A 418 16.22 7.99 -5.74
CA LYS A 418 15.25 9.11 -5.88
C LYS A 418 14.89 9.70 -4.52
N PHE A 419 14.65 8.84 -3.52
CA PHE A 419 14.40 9.26 -2.14
C PHE A 419 15.61 9.95 -1.53
N ILE A 420 16.82 9.39 -1.69
CA ILE A 420 18.07 9.97 -1.18
C ILE A 420 18.29 11.35 -1.81
N THR A 421 18.05 11.50 -3.10
CA THR A 421 18.17 12.78 -3.81
C THR A 421 17.17 13.80 -3.26
N LEU A 422 15.91 13.42 -3.09
CA LEU A 422 14.88 14.28 -2.49
C LEU A 422 15.30 14.71 -1.08
N TYR A 423 15.69 13.76 -0.23
CA TYR A 423 16.06 14.05 1.16
C TYR A 423 17.25 15.02 1.26
N LYS A 424 18.29 14.81 0.44
CA LYS A 424 19.45 15.73 0.36
C LYS A 424 19.05 17.12 -0.09
N GLY A 425 18.02 17.24 -0.92
CA GLY A 425 17.52 18.53 -1.38
C GLY A 425 16.77 19.31 -0.29
N GLN A 426 16.30 18.65 0.77
CA GLN A 426 15.53 19.27 1.85
C GLN A 426 16.39 19.68 3.06
N ILE A 427 17.50 18.99 3.36
CA ILE A 427 18.39 19.29 4.50
C ILE A 427 19.42 20.43 4.19
#